data_b37bd4ab4ab1860ed8b79f2d53218640
#
_entry.id   b37bd4ab4ab1860ed8b79f2d53218640
#
_cell.length_a   1.000
_cell.length_b   1.000
_cell.length_c   1.000
_cell.angle_alpha   90.00
_cell.angle_beta   90.00
_cell.angle_gamma   90.00
#
_symmetry.space_group_name_H-M   'P 1'
#
loop_
_entity.id
_entity.type
_entity.pdbx_description
1 polymer ?
#
loop_
_entity_poly.entity_id
_entity_poly.type
_entity_poly.pdbx_seq_one_letter_code
_entity_poly.pdbx_strand_id
1 'polypeptide(L)'
;MALLVSETGVKDLNFEIIRKTIKKNQAEILLSFCVGIIAYLILTILYEIAWEEAIQWQIALHFAIACAKSDYHKKIIPNRLIITLMLFAVIVLILLLIQHTTYYRLIMTSKAAGGLVTFIFMVICNFLSRGGFGAGDVKFLSALGFLLGIRGIFNVFLFTMISSACTGIFYMITRKKSGKDTMPLGPFILIGIVVPVLLGL
;
A
#
# COMPACT_ATOMS: atom_id res chain seq x y z
N MET A 1 32.73 -25.36 -27.74
CA MET A 1 32.96 -23.91 -27.90
C MET A 1 31.70 -23.14 -28.25
N ALA A 2 30.76 -23.63 -29.05
CA ALA A 2 29.48 -22.96 -29.39
C ALA A 2 28.47 -22.81 -28.21
N LEU A 3 28.47 -23.74 -27.24
CA LEU A 3 27.57 -23.69 -26.08
C LEU A 3 27.95 -22.61 -25.04
N LEU A 4 29.22 -22.28 -24.91
CA LEU A 4 29.69 -21.22 -24.00
C LEU A 4 29.37 -19.81 -24.52
N VAL A 5 29.30 -19.63 -25.86
CA VAL A 5 28.94 -18.34 -26.48
C VAL A 5 27.44 -18.05 -26.34
N SER A 6 26.57 -19.07 -26.24
CA SER A 6 25.12 -18.90 -26.04
C SER A 6 24.76 -18.49 -24.62
N GLU A 7 25.48 -18.95 -23.60
CA GLU A 7 25.22 -18.60 -22.19
C GLU A 7 25.67 -17.17 -21.84
N THR A 8 26.78 -16.71 -22.41
CA THR A 8 27.23 -15.32 -22.22
C THR A 8 26.28 -14.33 -22.89
N GLY A 9 25.82 -14.60 -24.11
CA GLY A 9 24.88 -13.76 -24.83
C GLY A 9 23.50 -13.64 -24.14
N VAL A 10 23.02 -14.71 -23.52
CA VAL A 10 21.77 -14.71 -22.74
C VAL A 10 21.92 -13.94 -21.41
N LYS A 11 23.07 -14.03 -20.76
CA LYS A 11 23.38 -13.25 -19.54
C LYS A 11 23.48 -11.75 -19.85
N ASP A 12 24.15 -11.39 -20.93
CA ASP A 12 24.31 -9.98 -21.34
C ASP A 12 22.97 -9.38 -21.77
N LEU A 13 22.13 -10.13 -22.49
CA LEU A 13 20.79 -9.68 -22.86
C LEU A 13 19.88 -9.48 -21.62
N ASN A 14 19.95 -10.38 -20.64
CA ASN A 14 19.24 -10.22 -19.37
C ASN A 14 19.73 -9.00 -18.58
N PHE A 15 21.04 -8.75 -18.59
CA PHE A 15 21.63 -7.60 -17.89
C PHE A 15 21.22 -6.27 -18.55
N GLU A 16 21.19 -6.21 -19.88
CA GLU A 16 20.70 -5.03 -20.60
C GLU A 16 19.21 -4.77 -20.37
N ILE A 17 18.37 -5.81 -20.39
CA ILE A 17 16.93 -5.70 -20.10
C ILE A 17 16.72 -5.21 -18.65
N ILE A 18 17.45 -5.76 -17.69
CA ILE A 18 17.40 -5.34 -16.29
C ILE A 18 17.84 -3.87 -16.16
N ARG A 19 18.95 -3.49 -16.79
CA ARG A 19 19.49 -2.12 -16.76
C ARG A 19 18.53 -1.12 -17.41
N LYS A 20 17.90 -1.48 -18.53
CA LYS A 20 16.91 -0.66 -19.22
C LYS A 20 15.61 -0.51 -18.42
N THR A 21 15.19 -1.58 -17.75
CA THR A 21 14.03 -1.58 -16.86
C THR A 21 14.28 -0.74 -15.59
N ILE A 22 15.48 -0.85 -15.00
CA ILE A 22 15.89 -0.03 -13.86
C ILE A 22 15.95 1.45 -14.27
N LYS A 23 16.56 1.78 -15.40
CA LYS A 23 16.67 3.16 -15.88
C LYS A 23 15.32 3.79 -16.22
N LYS A 24 14.37 3.00 -16.75
CA LYS A 24 13.00 3.43 -16.99
C LYS A 24 12.23 3.69 -15.70
N ASN A 25 12.48 2.90 -14.65
CA ASN A 25 11.78 3.04 -13.38
C ASN A 25 12.48 3.99 -12.39
N GLN A 26 13.71 4.45 -12.69
CA GLN A 26 14.46 5.35 -11.80
C GLN A 26 13.71 6.66 -11.52
N ALA A 27 13.12 7.27 -12.55
CA ALA A 27 12.37 8.51 -12.38
C ALA A 27 11.13 8.32 -11.49
N GLU A 28 10.45 7.19 -11.60
CA GLU A 28 9.28 6.88 -10.78
C GLU A 28 9.66 6.57 -9.32
N ILE A 29 10.79 5.87 -9.13
CA ILE A 29 11.32 5.60 -7.78
C ILE A 29 11.75 6.91 -7.11
N LEU A 30 12.46 7.79 -7.83
CA LEU A 30 12.85 9.10 -7.33
C LEU A 30 11.62 9.96 -7.01
N LEU A 31 10.62 9.99 -7.90
CA LEU A 31 9.39 10.72 -7.65
C LEU A 31 8.67 10.22 -6.40
N SER A 32 8.53 8.90 -6.25
CA SER A 32 7.94 8.28 -5.06
C SER A 32 8.71 8.65 -3.79
N PHE A 33 10.04 8.69 -3.86
CA PHE A 33 10.90 9.07 -2.74
C PHE A 33 10.72 10.55 -2.37
N CYS A 34 10.67 11.45 -3.37
CA CYS A 34 10.40 12.87 -3.14
C CYS A 34 9.02 13.10 -2.50
N VAL A 35 7.99 12.43 -3.00
CA VAL A 35 6.63 12.50 -2.43
C VAL A 35 6.62 11.99 -0.99
N GLY A 36 7.35 10.91 -0.69
CA GLY A 36 7.50 10.41 0.67
C GLY A 36 8.19 11.39 1.62
N ILE A 37 9.29 12.02 1.18
CA ILE A 37 9.99 13.03 1.98
C ILE A 37 9.06 14.22 2.27
N ILE A 38 8.32 14.70 1.27
CA ILE A 38 7.37 15.79 1.44
C ILE A 38 6.28 15.40 2.45
N ALA A 39 5.72 14.20 2.33
CA ALA A 39 4.73 13.68 3.27
C ALA A 39 5.28 13.59 4.70
N TYR A 40 6.51 13.09 4.87
CA TYR A 40 7.19 13.03 6.16
C TYR A 40 7.37 14.42 6.77
N LEU A 41 7.84 15.40 5.99
CA LEU A 41 8.03 16.78 6.44
C LEU A 41 6.70 17.45 6.82
N ILE A 42 5.64 17.20 6.06
CA ILE A 42 4.29 17.71 6.39
C ILE A 42 3.85 17.15 7.75
N LEU A 43 3.95 15.85 7.97
CA LEU A 43 3.51 15.20 9.19
C LEU A 43 4.31 15.66 10.41
N THR A 44 5.64 15.77 10.29
CA THR A 44 6.50 16.11 11.42
C THR A 44 6.58 17.59 11.72
N ILE A 45 6.59 18.45 10.70
CA ILE A 45 6.77 19.90 10.90
C ILE A 45 5.44 20.62 11.05
N LEU A 46 4.43 20.27 10.22
CA LEU A 46 3.16 20.97 10.21
C LEU A 46 2.18 20.43 11.27
N TYR A 47 2.17 19.12 11.47
CA TYR A 47 1.22 18.46 12.39
C TYR A 47 1.86 17.96 13.70
N GLU A 48 3.16 18.14 13.87
CA GLU A 48 3.91 17.73 15.08
C GLU A 48 3.71 16.25 15.45
N ILE A 49 3.43 15.40 14.42
CA ILE A 49 3.24 13.97 14.61
C ILE A 49 4.58 13.32 14.94
N ALA A 50 4.57 12.37 15.88
CA ALA A 50 5.77 11.63 16.26
C ALA A 50 6.45 11.03 15.03
N TRP A 51 7.78 11.15 14.95
CA TRP A 51 8.56 10.68 13.80
C TRP A 51 8.35 9.19 13.48
N GLU A 52 8.04 8.38 14.50
CA GLU A 52 7.74 6.95 14.33
C GLU A 52 6.44 6.72 13.56
N GLU A 53 5.42 7.50 13.84
CA GLU A 53 4.14 7.47 13.14
C GLU A 53 4.30 8.00 11.71
N ALA A 54 5.04 9.07 11.53
CA ALA A 54 5.35 9.64 10.22
C ALA A 54 6.08 8.64 9.31
N ILE A 55 7.03 7.84 9.84
CA ILE A 55 7.70 6.77 9.10
C ILE A 55 6.71 5.67 8.68
N GLN A 56 5.76 5.30 9.52
CA GLN A 56 4.74 4.30 9.16
C GLN A 56 3.87 4.78 8.01
N TRP A 57 3.41 6.02 8.05
CA TRP A 57 2.65 6.64 6.97
C TRP A 57 3.48 6.73 5.67
N GLN A 58 4.76 7.05 5.77
CA GLN A 58 5.66 7.09 4.63
C GLN A 58 5.83 5.71 3.97
N ILE A 59 6.05 4.67 4.77
CA ILE A 59 6.11 3.29 4.27
C ILE A 59 4.78 2.92 3.59
N ALA A 60 3.65 3.18 4.25
CA ALA A 60 2.33 2.93 3.70
C ALA A 60 2.13 3.61 2.33
N LEU A 61 2.54 4.86 2.21
CA LEU A 61 2.43 5.64 0.97
C LEU A 61 3.23 5.02 -0.19
N HIS A 62 4.48 4.61 0.05
CA HIS A 62 5.31 3.98 -0.97
C HIS A 62 4.71 2.66 -1.47
N PHE A 63 4.24 1.83 -0.55
CA PHE A 63 3.59 0.57 -0.91
C PHE A 63 2.25 0.79 -1.60
N ALA A 64 1.49 1.83 -1.23
CA ALA A 64 0.25 2.18 -1.91
C ALA A 64 0.47 2.67 -3.34
N ILE A 65 1.52 3.47 -3.60
CA ILE A 65 1.90 3.87 -4.96
C ILE A 65 2.23 2.65 -5.81
N ALA A 66 3.03 1.72 -5.28
CA ALA A 66 3.38 0.48 -5.98
C ALA A 66 2.15 -0.41 -6.21
N CYS A 67 1.25 -0.51 -5.22
CA CYS A 67 0.00 -1.23 -5.32
C CYS A 67 -0.92 -0.62 -6.38
N ALA A 68 -1.16 0.69 -6.32
CA ALA A 68 -2.01 1.42 -7.26
C ALA A 68 -1.52 1.23 -8.71
N LYS A 69 -0.21 1.32 -8.94
CA LYS A 69 0.39 1.08 -10.25
C LYS A 69 0.17 -0.35 -10.75
N SER A 70 0.39 -1.35 -9.90
CA SER A 70 0.20 -2.76 -10.26
C SER A 70 -1.25 -3.08 -10.55
N ASP A 71 -2.16 -2.59 -9.71
CA ASP A 71 -3.59 -2.84 -9.81
C ASP A 71 -4.20 -2.13 -11.03
N TYR A 72 -3.77 -0.89 -11.30
CA TYR A 72 -4.23 -0.14 -12.48
C TYR A 72 -3.87 -0.82 -13.80
N HIS A 73 -2.64 -1.38 -13.91
CA HIS A 73 -2.17 -1.99 -15.15
C HIS A 73 -2.55 -3.46 -15.29
N LYS A 74 -2.49 -4.22 -14.20
CA LYS A 74 -2.62 -5.69 -14.22
C LYS A 74 -3.87 -6.20 -13.51
N LYS A 75 -4.58 -5.35 -12.77
CA LYS A 75 -5.70 -5.71 -11.87
C LYS A 75 -5.32 -6.85 -10.91
N ILE A 76 -4.05 -6.90 -10.51
CA ILE A 76 -3.51 -7.91 -9.58
C ILE A 76 -2.48 -7.24 -8.68
N ILE A 77 -2.60 -7.48 -7.37
CA ILE A 77 -1.60 -7.09 -6.38
C ILE A 77 -0.64 -8.26 -6.19
N PRO A 78 0.67 -8.11 -6.51
CA PRO A 78 1.62 -9.20 -6.40
C PRO A 78 1.87 -9.56 -4.92
N ASN A 79 1.86 -10.84 -4.59
CA ASN A 79 2.13 -11.32 -3.23
C ASN A 79 3.50 -10.87 -2.70
N ARG A 80 4.48 -10.68 -3.58
CA ARG A 80 5.81 -10.18 -3.18
C ARG A 80 5.72 -8.80 -2.53
N LEU A 81 4.88 -7.90 -3.05
CA LEU A 81 4.65 -6.58 -2.49
C LEU A 81 4.04 -6.66 -1.09
N ILE A 82 3.06 -7.56 -0.89
CA ILE A 82 2.43 -7.78 0.41
C ILE A 82 3.42 -8.35 1.43
N ILE A 83 4.22 -9.34 1.03
CA ILE A 83 5.23 -9.95 1.90
C ILE A 83 6.28 -8.90 2.31
N THR A 84 6.73 -8.07 1.37
CA THR A 84 7.71 -7.01 1.65
C THR A 84 7.11 -5.97 2.61
N LEU A 85 5.85 -5.56 2.41
CA LEU A 85 5.16 -4.66 3.34
C LEU A 85 5.07 -5.27 4.75
N MET A 86 4.71 -6.55 4.87
CA MET A 86 4.65 -7.25 6.15
C MET A 86 6.02 -7.31 6.85
N LEU A 87 7.10 -7.54 6.08
CA LEU A 87 8.47 -7.49 6.60
C LEU A 87 8.80 -6.12 7.20
N PHE A 88 8.53 -5.03 6.47
CA PHE A 88 8.72 -3.68 6.99
C PHE A 88 7.85 -3.40 8.21
N ALA A 89 6.59 -3.86 8.22
CA ALA A 89 5.69 -3.69 9.36
C ALA A 89 6.20 -4.41 10.61
N VAL A 90 6.76 -5.61 10.47
CA VAL A 90 7.39 -6.34 11.59
C VAL A 90 8.65 -5.63 12.09
N ILE A 91 9.51 -5.13 11.18
CA ILE A 91 10.71 -4.37 11.57
C ILE A 91 10.32 -3.12 12.36
N VAL A 92 9.35 -2.35 11.87
CA VAL A 92 8.83 -1.16 12.57
C VAL A 92 8.24 -1.52 13.93
N LEU A 93 7.48 -2.62 14.02
CA LEU A 93 6.95 -3.10 15.29
C LEU A 93 8.06 -3.42 16.30
N ILE A 94 9.11 -4.13 15.87
CA ILE A 94 10.25 -4.47 16.74
C ILE A 94 10.93 -3.18 17.23
N LEU A 95 11.16 -2.20 16.36
CA LEU A 95 11.77 -0.92 16.74
C LEU A 95 10.91 -0.17 17.76
N LEU A 96 9.60 -0.11 17.55
CA LEU A 96 8.65 0.53 18.48
C LEU A 96 8.63 -0.17 19.85
N LEU A 97 8.70 -1.51 19.89
CA LEU A 97 8.72 -2.28 21.14
C LEU A 97 10.02 -2.06 21.92
N ILE A 98 11.15 -1.91 21.24
CA ILE A 98 12.44 -1.60 21.89
C ILE A 98 12.40 -0.17 22.48
N GLN A 99 11.81 0.78 21.77
CA GLN A 99 11.78 2.19 22.17
C GLN A 99 10.76 2.45 23.28
N HIS A 100 9.59 1.84 23.20
CA HIS A 100 8.45 2.05 24.11
C HIS A 100 8.15 0.83 24.98
N THR A 101 9.13 0.37 25.75
CA THR A 101 8.99 -0.83 26.61
C THR A 101 7.86 -0.76 27.62
N THR A 102 7.47 0.43 28.07
CA THR A 102 6.37 0.62 29.03
C THR A 102 5.00 0.42 28.37
N TYR A 103 4.85 0.78 27.09
CA TYR A 103 3.57 0.73 26.36
C TYR A 103 3.47 -0.43 25.37
N TYR A 104 4.35 -1.45 25.48
CA TYR A 104 4.42 -2.56 24.53
C TYR A 104 3.08 -3.27 24.28
N ARG A 105 2.28 -3.47 25.35
CA ARG A 105 0.96 -4.13 25.24
C ARG A 105 0.02 -3.32 24.37
N LEU A 106 -0.05 -2.00 24.57
CA LEU A 106 -0.92 -1.12 23.79
C LEU A 106 -0.52 -1.08 22.33
N ILE A 107 0.77 -1.02 22.04
CA ILE A 107 1.31 -1.03 20.68
C ILE A 107 0.98 -2.36 20.00
N MET A 108 1.29 -3.49 20.65
CA MET A 108 1.00 -4.81 20.09
C MET A 108 -0.48 -5.03 19.84
N THR A 109 -1.35 -4.68 20.80
CA THR A 109 -2.80 -4.85 20.64
C THR A 109 -3.34 -3.96 19.52
N SER A 110 -2.88 -2.71 19.39
CA SER A 110 -3.29 -1.81 18.32
C SER A 110 -2.88 -2.34 16.93
N LYS A 111 -1.65 -2.80 16.77
CA LYS A 111 -1.13 -3.35 15.51
C LYS A 111 -1.81 -4.66 15.12
N ALA A 112 -1.91 -5.59 16.07
CA ALA A 112 -2.59 -6.86 15.87
C ALA A 112 -4.08 -6.67 15.57
N ALA A 113 -4.76 -5.80 16.32
CA ALA A 113 -6.17 -5.47 16.08
C ALA A 113 -6.35 -4.80 14.71
N GLY A 114 -5.49 -3.85 14.32
CA GLY A 114 -5.54 -3.20 13.02
C GLY A 114 -5.48 -4.19 11.88
N GLY A 115 -4.55 -5.15 11.92
CA GLY A 115 -4.44 -6.20 10.90
C GLY A 115 -5.61 -7.18 10.92
N LEU A 116 -5.97 -7.70 12.10
CA LEU A 116 -6.99 -8.73 12.25
C LEU A 116 -8.40 -8.21 11.94
N VAL A 117 -8.77 -7.06 12.51
CA VAL A 117 -10.07 -6.44 12.28
C VAL A 117 -10.25 -6.10 10.80
N THR A 118 -9.22 -5.54 10.17
CA THR A 118 -9.26 -5.25 8.73
C THR A 118 -9.41 -6.52 7.91
N PHE A 119 -8.68 -7.58 8.26
CA PHE A 119 -8.80 -8.86 7.56
C PHE A 119 -10.22 -9.44 7.66
N ILE A 120 -10.76 -9.53 8.88
CA ILE A 120 -12.11 -10.06 9.11
C ILE A 120 -13.15 -9.20 8.37
N PHE A 121 -13.05 -7.88 8.51
CA PHE A 121 -13.97 -6.95 7.86
C PHE A 121 -13.94 -7.10 6.33
N MET A 122 -12.75 -7.14 5.73
CA MET A 122 -12.61 -7.30 4.28
C MET A 122 -13.08 -8.67 3.78
N VAL A 123 -12.89 -9.74 4.56
CA VAL A 123 -13.44 -11.06 4.25
C VAL A 123 -14.96 -11.03 4.28
N ILE A 124 -15.58 -10.39 5.28
CA ILE A 124 -17.04 -10.22 5.36
C ILE A 124 -17.53 -9.40 4.14
N CYS A 125 -16.89 -8.28 3.83
CA CYS A 125 -17.25 -7.46 2.67
C CYS A 125 -17.13 -8.26 1.37
N ASN A 126 -16.07 -9.07 1.22
CA ASN A 126 -15.89 -9.91 0.03
C ASN A 126 -16.98 -10.99 -0.09
N PHE A 127 -17.38 -11.57 1.03
CA PHE A 127 -18.48 -12.54 1.06
C PHE A 127 -19.81 -11.89 0.71
N LEU A 128 -20.14 -10.73 1.30
CA LEU A 128 -21.38 -10.00 1.00
C LEU A 128 -21.45 -9.51 -0.45
N SER A 129 -20.32 -9.09 -1.02
CA SER A 129 -20.22 -8.63 -2.42
C SER A 129 -20.09 -9.77 -3.44
N ARG A 130 -20.24 -11.03 -2.99
CA ARG A 130 -20.10 -12.23 -3.83
C ARG A 130 -18.79 -12.28 -4.63
N GLY A 131 -17.69 -11.96 -3.96
CA GLY A 131 -16.36 -11.97 -4.57
C GLY A 131 -15.99 -10.66 -5.29
N GLY A 132 -16.60 -9.54 -4.91
CA GLY A 132 -16.33 -8.22 -5.51
C GLY A 132 -14.94 -7.66 -5.22
N PHE A 133 -14.28 -8.14 -4.17
CA PHE A 133 -12.91 -7.74 -3.81
C PHE A 133 -11.91 -8.81 -4.17
N GLY A 134 -10.75 -8.42 -4.71
CA GLY A 134 -9.64 -9.35 -4.96
C GLY A 134 -9.02 -9.85 -3.65
N ALA A 135 -8.58 -11.12 -3.62
CA ALA A 135 -7.84 -11.65 -2.48
C ALA A 135 -6.54 -10.86 -2.18
N GLY A 136 -5.99 -10.20 -3.19
CA GLY A 136 -4.85 -9.30 -3.05
C GLY A 136 -5.18 -8.06 -2.23
N ASP A 137 -6.35 -7.44 -2.47
CA ASP A 137 -6.83 -6.25 -1.76
C ASP A 137 -7.02 -6.55 -0.27
N VAL A 138 -7.65 -7.70 0.04
CA VAL A 138 -7.86 -8.16 1.43
C VAL A 138 -6.53 -8.27 2.17
N LYS A 139 -5.56 -8.96 1.57
CA LYS A 139 -4.23 -9.15 2.16
C LYS A 139 -3.46 -7.84 2.31
N PHE A 140 -3.52 -6.98 1.29
CA PHE A 140 -2.81 -5.71 1.29
C PHE A 140 -3.34 -4.75 2.35
N LEU A 141 -4.66 -4.57 2.44
CA LEU A 141 -5.28 -3.73 3.47
C LEU A 141 -5.04 -4.28 4.88
N SER A 142 -5.03 -5.60 5.05
CA SER A 142 -4.71 -6.23 6.34
C SER A 142 -3.26 -5.98 6.75
N ALA A 143 -2.33 -6.03 5.80
CA ALA A 143 -0.93 -5.70 6.04
C ALA A 143 -0.73 -4.22 6.38
N LEU A 144 -1.46 -3.31 5.72
CA LEU A 144 -1.51 -1.89 6.08
C LEU A 144 -2.09 -1.68 7.49
N GLY A 145 -3.14 -2.44 7.84
CA GLY A 145 -3.73 -2.40 9.18
C GLY A 145 -2.75 -2.81 10.26
N PHE A 146 -1.93 -3.82 10.00
CA PHE A 146 -0.86 -4.23 10.90
C PHE A 146 0.25 -3.17 10.99
N LEU A 147 0.60 -2.48 9.89
CA LEU A 147 1.59 -1.41 9.90
C LEU A 147 1.09 -0.17 10.64
N LEU A 148 -0.10 0.34 10.30
CA LEU A 148 -0.63 1.62 10.81
C LEU A 148 -1.35 1.47 12.16
N GLY A 149 -1.78 0.26 12.51
CA GLY A 149 -2.63 0.02 13.68
C GLY A 149 -4.09 0.40 13.44
N ILE A 150 -4.92 0.22 14.49
CA ILE A 150 -6.38 0.33 14.36
C ILE A 150 -6.84 1.75 13.98
N ARG A 151 -6.20 2.80 14.50
CA ARG A 151 -6.54 4.19 14.17
C ARG A 151 -6.19 4.54 12.73
N GLY A 152 -4.94 4.28 12.33
CA GLY A 152 -4.47 4.63 10.99
C GLY A 152 -5.24 3.89 9.89
N ILE A 153 -5.49 2.59 10.08
CA ILE A 153 -6.23 1.82 9.07
C ILE A 153 -7.70 2.24 8.98
N PHE A 154 -8.32 2.68 10.07
CA PHE A 154 -9.68 3.20 10.05
C PHE A 154 -9.78 4.43 9.14
N ASN A 155 -8.86 5.38 9.26
CA ASN A 155 -8.79 6.55 8.41
C ASN A 155 -8.56 6.16 6.93
N VAL A 156 -7.59 5.30 6.66
CA VAL A 156 -7.33 4.79 5.30
C VAL A 156 -8.58 4.15 4.71
N PHE A 157 -9.25 3.30 5.49
CA PHE A 157 -10.46 2.61 5.03
C PHE A 157 -11.59 3.58 4.72
N LEU A 158 -11.84 4.53 5.59
CA LEU A 158 -12.89 5.54 5.45
C LEU A 158 -12.72 6.34 4.15
N PHE A 159 -11.53 6.90 3.91
CA PHE A 159 -11.27 7.69 2.70
C PHE A 159 -11.19 6.81 1.43
N THR A 160 -10.74 5.57 1.54
CA THR A 160 -10.78 4.60 0.43
C THR A 160 -12.23 4.32 0.02
N MET A 161 -13.12 4.08 0.98
CA MET A 161 -14.54 3.81 0.71
C MET A 161 -15.26 5.03 0.14
N ILE A 162 -15.04 6.22 0.71
CA ILE A 162 -15.63 7.46 0.20
C ILE A 162 -15.18 7.70 -1.24
N SER A 163 -13.88 7.64 -1.53
CA SER A 163 -13.37 7.91 -2.88
C SER A 163 -13.84 6.89 -3.91
N SER A 164 -13.90 5.60 -3.53
CA SER A 164 -14.40 4.56 -4.43
C SER A 164 -15.92 4.70 -4.68
N ALA A 165 -16.69 5.01 -3.64
CA ALA A 165 -18.13 5.23 -3.76
C ALA A 165 -18.45 6.45 -4.65
N CYS A 166 -17.78 7.59 -4.42
CA CYS A 166 -17.95 8.80 -5.25
C CYS A 166 -17.63 8.51 -6.72
N THR A 167 -16.55 7.78 -6.99
CA THR A 167 -16.18 7.41 -8.36
C THR A 167 -17.17 6.43 -8.96
N GLY A 168 -17.67 5.46 -8.20
CA GLY A 168 -18.71 4.52 -8.63
C GLY A 168 -19.99 5.22 -9.02
N ILE A 169 -20.49 6.13 -8.18
CA ILE A 169 -21.68 6.96 -8.45
C ILE A 169 -21.46 7.81 -9.71
N PHE A 170 -20.30 8.45 -9.85
CA PHE A 170 -19.97 9.25 -11.03
C PHE A 170 -20.03 8.43 -12.33
N TYR A 171 -19.49 7.21 -12.33
CA TYR A 171 -19.54 6.33 -13.51
C TYR A 171 -20.95 5.82 -13.82
N MET A 172 -21.76 5.60 -12.79
CA MET A 172 -23.17 5.23 -13.00
C MET A 172 -23.97 6.37 -13.62
N ILE A 173 -23.80 7.60 -13.13
CA ILE A 173 -24.50 8.80 -13.67
C ILE A 173 -24.07 9.06 -15.12
N THR A 174 -22.78 8.96 -15.40
CA THR A 174 -22.24 9.20 -16.76
C THR A 174 -22.47 8.04 -17.73
N ARG A 175 -23.06 6.95 -17.29
CA ARG A 175 -23.29 5.71 -18.07
C ARG A 175 -22.05 5.17 -18.77
N LYS A 176 -20.85 5.54 -18.30
CA LYS A 176 -19.57 5.11 -18.88
C LYS A 176 -19.18 3.68 -18.49
N LYS A 177 -19.72 3.16 -17.38
CA LYS A 177 -19.52 1.77 -16.92
C LYS A 177 -20.81 1.19 -16.38
N SER A 178 -21.00 -0.10 -16.59
CA SER A 178 -22.08 -0.87 -15.96
C SER A 178 -21.70 -1.18 -14.51
N GLY A 179 -22.68 -1.30 -13.61
CA GLY A 179 -22.44 -1.71 -12.21
C GLY A 179 -21.79 -3.09 -12.03
N LYS A 180 -21.56 -3.82 -13.14
CA LYS A 180 -20.83 -5.11 -13.16
C LYS A 180 -19.34 -4.98 -13.50
N ASP A 181 -18.89 -3.78 -13.89
CA ASP A 181 -17.49 -3.59 -14.26
C ASP A 181 -16.61 -3.50 -12.99
N THR A 182 -15.59 -4.35 -12.93
CA THR A 182 -14.62 -4.33 -11.82
C THR A 182 -13.73 -3.10 -11.90
N MET A 183 -13.66 -2.34 -10.80
CA MET A 183 -12.74 -1.20 -10.66
C MET A 183 -11.51 -1.61 -9.85
N PRO A 184 -10.30 -1.19 -10.26
CA PRO A 184 -9.12 -1.42 -9.46
C PRO A 184 -9.23 -0.64 -8.14
N LEU A 185 -9.03 -1.32 -6.99
CA LEU A 185 -9.12 -0.71 -5.66
C LEU A 185 -7.83 0.03 -5.26
N GLY A 186 -6.69 -0.37 -5.83
CA GLY A 186 -5.39 0.21 -5.52
C GLY A 186 -5.29 1.73 -5.58
N PRO A 187 -5.78 2.40 -6.64
CA PRO A 187 -5.79 3.86 -6.71
C PRO A 187 -6.61 4.51 -5.58
N PHE A 188 -7.70 3.89 -5.14
CA PHE A 188 -8.52 4.41 -4.04
C PHE A 188 -7.84 4.23 -2.68
N ILE A 189 -7.11 3.13 -2.48
CA ILE A 189 -6.26 2.94 -1.29
C ILE A 189 -5.19 4.03 -1.23
N LEU A 190 -4.58 4.38 -2.36
CA LEU A 190 -3.62 5.48 -2.43
C LEU A 190 -4.25 6.80 -1.98
N ILE A 191 -5.45 7.15 -2.47
CA ILE A 191 -6.21 8.32 -2.00
C ILE A 191 -6.49 8.21 -0.50
N GLY A 192 -6.89 7.01 -0.04
CA GLY A 192 -7.16 6.71 1.36
C GLY A 192 -5.95 6.91 2.29
N ILE A 193 -4.73 6.87 1.78
CA ILE A 193 -3.50 7.16 2.53
C ILE A 193 -3.10 8.63 2.39
N VAL A 194 -3.19 9.19 1.18
CA VAL A 194 -2.78 10.59 0.93
C VAL A 194 -3.65 11.57 1.70
N VAL A 195 -4.96 11.35 1.75
CA VAL A 195 -5.87 12.29 2.43
C VAL A 195 -5.61 12.39 3.94
N PRO A 196 -5.51 11.29 4.72
CA PRO A 196 -5.11 11.38 6.12
C PRO A 196 -3.75 12.05 6.34
N VAL A 197 -2.76 11.75 5.50
CA VAL A 197 -1.44 12.41 5.57
C VAL A 197 -1.55 13.93 5.37
N LEU A 198 -2.40 14.39 4.44
CA LEU A 198 -2.61 15.82 4.20
C LEU A 198 -3.43 16.50 5.30
N LEU A 199 -4.27 15.76 6.02
CA LEU A 199 -5.11 16.27 7.12
C LEU A 199 -4.46 16.10 8.50
N GLY A 200 -3.34 15.40 8.61
CA GLY A 200 -2.66 15.13 9.88
C GLY A 200 -3.44 14.16 10.80
N LEU A 201 -4.13 13.13 10.23
CA LEU A 201 -5.04 12.22 10.93
C LEU A 201 -4.39 10.87 11.24
#